data_816b6cb66e82445c826619a11d3e31ab
#
_entry.id   816b6cb66e82445c826619a11d3e31ab
#
_cell.length_a   1.000
_cell.length_b   1.000
_cell.length_c   1.000
_cell.angle_alpha   90.00
_cell.angle_beta   90.00
_cell.angle_gamma   90.00
#
_symmetry.space_group_name_H-M   'P 1'
#
loop_
_entity.id
_entity.type
_entity.pdbx_description
1 polymer ?
#
loop_
_entity_poly.entity_id
_entity_poly.type
_entity_poly.pdbx_seq_one_letter_code
_entity_poly.pdbx_strand_id
1 'polypeptide(L)'
;INRKLSGIRGLFSYLYKNDLISQNVTDKLDFKKLHQKMKRPLTSQETVNLLDVIYNGEKYYTGRDLTEYKNRKKRDIALFTAYLGTGCRVSELINLDIRDVCFDTSSFVVTRKGGDEQEIFMPVQVENELFTYMQERVENEKAKDDALFISRLGKRMTAQGVEKVLKKYCATVGIYDPDKARPHALRRTFACNLIADGIDIKMVAELMGHKNIEVTHKYYTQYAIEKRKEVMQNFDITGNR
;
A
#
# COMPACT_ATOMS: atom_id res chain seq x y z
N ILE A 1 12.02 -16.33 14.86
CA ILE A 1 12.31 -16.35 16.31
C ILE A 1 11.58 -15.22 17.00
N ASN A 2 11.79 -13.91 16.70
CA ASN A 2 11.19 -12.78 17.41
C ASN A 2 9.64 -12.81 17.45
N ARG A 3 8.97 -13.25 16.37
CA ARG A 3 7.50 -13.36 16.35
C ARG A 3 6.99 -14.40 17.37
N LYS A 4 7.71 -15.53 17.52
CA LYS A 4 7.36 -16.55 18.54
C LYS A 4 7.62 -16.01 19.94
N LEU A 5 8.74 -15.31 20.15
CA LEU A 5 9.06 -14.67 21.41
C LEU A 5 8.04 -13.60 21.80
N SER A 6 7.56 -12.79 20.85
CA SER A 6 6.48 -11.82 21.11
C SER A 6 5.19 -12.49 21.56
N GLY A 7 4.80 -13.61 20.95
CA GLY A 7 3.62 -14.38 21.39
C GLY A 7 3.77 -14.95 22.80
N ILE A 8 4.94 -15.53 23.09
CA ILE A 8 5.25 -16.07 24.42
C ILE A 8 5.25 -14.94 25.46
N ARG A 9 5.92 -13.82 25.17
CA ARG A 9 5.94 -12.66 26.08
C ARG A 9 4.53 -12.11 26.33
N GLY A 10 3.69 -12.04 25.30
CA GLY A 10 2.29 -11.63 25.43
C GLY A 10 1.51 -12.55 26.38
N LEU A 11 1.67 -13.86 26.24
CA LEU A 11 1.04 -14.85 27.12
C LEU A 11 1.51 -14.68 28.56
N PHE A 12 2.82 -14.65 28.80
CA PHE A 12 3.34 -14.49 30.16
C PHE A 12 2.99 -13.15 30.80
N SER A 13 2.95 -12.06 30.01
CA SER A 13 2.46 -10.76 30.48
C SER A 13 1.00 -10.80 30.86
N TYR A 14 0.16 -11.53 30.10
CA TYR A 14 -1.24 -11.74 30.44
C TYR A 14 -1.40 -12.53 31.74
N LEU A 15 -0.68 -13.67 31.89
CA LEU A 15 -0.73 -14.50 33.09
C LEU A 15 -0.29 -13.73 34.33
N TYR A 16 0.78 -12.93 34.23
CA TYR A 16 1.27 -12.10 35.33
C TYR A 16 0.28 -10.99 35.70
N LYS A 17 -0.31 -10.30 34.73
CA LYS A 17 -1.30 -9.24 34.98
C LYS A 17 -2.60 -9.74 35.61
N ASN A 18 -2.92 -11.02 35.46
CA ASN A 18 -4.09 -11.66 36.07
C ASN A 18 -3.75 -12.49 37.29
N ASP A 19 -2.58 -12.27 37.92
CA ASP A 19 -2.11 -12.94 39.13
C ASP A 19 -2.08 -14.47 39.06
N LEU A 20 -1.99 -15.03 37.86
CA LEU A 20 -1.90 -16.47 37.59
C LEU A 20 -0.48 -17.02 37.77
N ILE A 21 0.52 -16.15 37.75
CA ILE A 21 1.93 -16.45 38.02
C ILE A 21 2.53 -15.34 38.88
N SER A 22 3.50 -15.69 39.73
CA SER A 22 4.13 -14.76 40.68
C SER A 22 5.16 -13.82 40.04
N GLN A 23 5.71 -14.20 38.89
CA GLN A 23 6.66 -13.34 38.13
C GLN A 23 6.59 -13.61 36.62
N ASN A 24 6.91 -12.60 35.85
CA ASN A 24 7.01 -12.74 34.39
C ASN A 24 8.42 -13.19 33.98
N VAL A 25 8.60 -14.47 33.76
CA VAL A 25 9.92 -15.06 33.40
C VAL A 25 10.46 -14.56 32.04
N THR A 26 9.60 -13.91 31.22
CA THR A 26 10.00 -13.41 29.90
C THR A 26 10.62 -12.01 29.92
N ASP A 27 10.63 -11.32 31.09
CA ASP A 27 11.20 -9.97 31.18
C ASP A 27 12.72 -9.96 30.96
N LYS A 28 13.38 -11.10 31.26
CA LYS A 28 14.82 -11.30 31.03
C LYS A 28 15.17 -11.75 29.61
N LEU A 29 14.16 -11.96 28.73
CA LEU A 29 14.40 -12.40 27.36
C LEU A 29 14.66 -11.19 26.45
N ASP A 30 15.85 -11.13 25.88
CA ASP A 30 16.19 -10.13 24.89
C ASP A 30 15.73 -10.53 23.50
N PHE A 31 15.11 -9.58 22.80
CA PHE A 31 14.85 -9.74 21.38
C PHE A 31 16.15 -9.64 20.58
N LYS A 32 16.39 -10.61 19.71
CA LYS A 32 17.50 -10.53 18.77
C LYS A 32 17.37 -9.25 17.96
N LYS A 33 18.33 -8.33 18.07
CA LYS A 33 18.38 -7.13 17.23
C LYS A 33 18.57 -7.58 15.78
N LEU A 34 17.50 -7.53 15.00
CA LEU A 34 17.58 -7.76 13.56
C LEU A 34 17.96 -6.44 12.90
N HIS A 35 19.11 -6.42 12.22
CA HIS A 35 19.39 -5.34 11.28
C HIS A 35 18.36 -5.45 10.13
N GLN A 36 17.25 -4.73 10.23
CA GLN A 36 16.29 -4.64 9.15
C GLN A 36 16.92 -3.83 8.02
N LYS A 37 17.21 -4.49 6.90
CA LYS A 37 17.54 -3.77 5.66
C LYS A 37 16.38 -2.83 5.35
N MET A 38 16.70 -1.60 5.01
CA MET A 38 15.69 -0.63 4.59
C MET A 38 14.99 -1.16 3.34
N LYS A 39 13.68 -1.30 3.42
CA LYS A 39 12.88 -1.78 2.29
C LYS A 39 12.70 -0.62 1.31
N ARG A 40 13.24 -0.76 0.12
CA ARG A 40 13.18 0.29 -0.90
C ARG A 40 11.77 0.45 -1.49
N PRO A 41 11.35 1.69 -1.83
CA PRO A 41 10.17 1.93 -2.65
C PRO A 41 10.41 1.45 -4.09
N LEU A 42 9.40 1.49 -4.93
CA LEU A 42 9.58 1.44 -6.37
C LEU A 42 10.34 2.70 -6.83
N THR A 43 11.22 2.54 -7.79
CA THR A 43 11.80 3.70 -8.49
C THR A 43 10.76 4.35 -9.39
N SER A 44 11.00 5.57 -9.85
CA SER A 44 10.10 6.25 -10.80
C SER A 44 9.89 5.40 -12.07
N GLN A 45 10.98 4.82 -12.62
CA GLN A 45 10.89 3.95 -13.79
C GLN A 45 10.11 2.66 -13.54
N GLU A 46 10.32 2.01 -12.39
CA GLU A 46 9.55 0.83 -12.00
C GLU A 46 8.06 1.17 -11.82
N THR A 47 7.74 2.35 -11.28
CA THR A 47 6.36 2.82 -11.12
C THR A 47 5.70 3.06 -12.47
N VAL A 48 6.38 3.72 -13.41
CA VAL A 48 5.90 3.95 -14.77
C VAL A 48 5.67 2.63 -15.49
N ASN A 49 6.62 1.70 -15.44
CA ASN A 49 6.49 0.39 -16.08
C ASN A 49 5.33 -0.43 -15.48
N LEU A 50 5.17 -0.37 -14.14
CA LEU A 50 4.06 -1.04 -13.45
C LEU A 50 2.71 -0.45 -13.87
N LEU A 51 2.59 0.87 -13.94
CA LEU A 51 1.37 1.53 -14.41
C LEU A 51 1.11 1.20 -15.88
N ASP A 52 2.14 1.18 -16.75
CA ASP A 52 1.95 0.84 -18.15
C ASP A 52 1.35 -0.57 -18.33
N VAL A 53 1.84 -1.58 -17.62
CA VAL A 53 1.23 -2.92 -17.72
C VAL A 53 -0.18 -3.00 -17.13
N ILE A 54 -0.48 -2.21 -16.09
CA ILE A 54 -1.82 -2.15 -15.50
C ILE A 54 -2.82 -1.49 -16.47
N TYR A 55 -2.44 -0.40 -17.16
CA TYR A 55 -3.28 0.32 -18.11
C TYR A 55 -3.33 -0.33 -19.49
N ASN A 56 -2.22 -0.86 -19.95
CA ASN A 56 -1.99 -1.31 -21.35
C ASN A 56 -1.62 -2.80 -21.42
N GLY A 57 -2.17 -3.63 -20.54
CA GLY A 57 -1.84 -5.05 -20.47
C GLY A 57 -2.09 -5.82 -21.75
N GLU A 58 -2.87 -5.27 -22.71
CA GLU A 58 -3.05 -5.81 -24.04
C GLU A 58 -1.73 -5.92 -24.81
N LYS A 59 -0.73 -5.08 -24.48
CA LYS A 59 0.62 -5.15 -25.08
C LYS A 59 1.46 -6.30 -24.52
N TYR A 60 1.10 -6.81 -23.33
CA TYR A 60 1.92 -7.74 -22.54
C TYR A 60 1.33 -9.14 -22.45
N TYR A 61 0.01 -9.26 -22.57
CA TYR A 61 -0.70 -10.54 -22.37
C TYR A 61 -1.31 -11.04 -23.66
N THR A 62 -1.34 -12.38 -23.81
CA THR A 62 -1.98 -13.07 -24.91
C THR A 62 -2.88 -14.21 -24.41
N GLY A 63 -3.74 -14.75 -25.26
CA GLY A 63 -4.56 -15.90 -24.95
C GLY A 63 -5.39 -15.74 -23.67
N ARG A 64 -5.33 -16.74 -22.80
CA ARG A 64 -6.08 -16.77 -21.55
C ARG A 64 -5.72 -15.62 -20.59
N ASP A 65 -4.44 -15.26 -20.53
CA ASP A 65 -3.99 -14.16 -19.67
C ASP A 65 -4.55 -12.81 -20.10
N LEU A 66 -4.67 -12.58 -21.41
CA LEU A 66 -5.30 -11.40 -21.96
C LEU A 66 -6.80 -11.33 -21.60
N THR A 67 -7.50 -12.45 -21.71
CA THR A 67 -8.91 -12.51 -21.32
C THR A 67 -9.10 -12.23 -19.83
N GLU A 68 -8.26 -12.83 -18.99
CA GLU A 68 -8.29 -12.57 -17.54
C GLU A 68 -7.94 -11.10 -17.21
N TYR A 69 -7.00 -10.50 -17.91
CA TYR A 69 -6.67 -9.08 -17.76
C TYR A 69 -7.85 -8.19 -18.13
N LYS A 70 -8.44 -8.36 -19.31
CA LYS A 70 -9.58 -7.57 -19.77
C LYS A 70 -10.75 -7.60 -18.78
N ASN A 71 -11.06 -8.76 -18.21
CA ASN A 71 -12.15 -8.93 -17.23
C ASN A 71 -11.92 -8.24 -15.88
N ARG A 72 -10.72 -7.76 -15.60
CA ARG A 72 -10.37 -7.11 -14.34
C ARG A 72 -9.71 -5.74 -14.50
N LYS A 73 -9.52 -5.31 -15.75
CA LYS A 73 -8.75 -4.11 -16.11
C LYS A 73 -9.17 -2.89 -15.31
N LYS A 74 -10.44 -2.49 -15.40
CA LYS A 74 -10.95 -1.29 -14.72
C LYS A 74 -10.79 -1.37 -13.20
N ARG A 75 -11.10 -2.53 -12.60
CA ARG A 75 -10.90 -2.78 -11.17
C ARG A 75 -9.44 -2.61 -10.77
N ASP A 76 -8.54 -3.26 -11.50
CA ASP A 76 -7.11 -3.26 -11.17
C ASP A 76 -6.50 -1.86 -11.36
N ILE A 77 -6.90 -1.13 -12.41
CA ILE A 77 -6.53 0.28 -12.59
C ILE A 77 -6.97 1.08 -11.37
N ALA A 78 -8.26 1.10 -11.04
CA ALA A 78 -8.79 1.84 -9.91
C ALA A 78 -8.11 1.48 -8.59
N LEU A 79 -7.91 0.18 -8.32
CA LEU A 79 -7.28 -0.30 -7.10
C LEU A 79 -5.83 0.16 -6.96
N PHE A 80 -5.01 -0.04 -8.00
CA PHE A 80 -3.58 0.27 -7.91
C PHE A 80 -3.28 1.76 -8.05
N THR A 81 -4.11 2.50 -8.78
CA THR A 81 -4.05 3.97 -8.82
C THR A 81 -4.42 4.55 -7.46
N ALA A 82 -5.46 4.03 -6.78
CA ALA A 82 -5.80 4.41 -5.42
C ALA A 82 -4.66 4.11 -4.43
N TYR A 83 -3.98 2.96 -4.56
CA TYR A 83 -2.80 2.66 -3.73
C TYR A 83 -1.69 3.68 -3.90
N LEU A 84 -1.33 3.98 -5.14
CA LEU A 84 -0.23 4.88 -5.47
C LEU A 84 -0.58 6.35 -5.21
N GLY A 85 -1.86 6.72 -5.29
CA GLY A 85 -2.31 8.10 -5.13
C GLY A 85 -2.74 8.48 -3.71
N THR A 86 -3.02 7.50 -2.83
CA THR A 86 -3.49 7.79 -1.46
C THR A 86 -2.63 7.15 -0.37
N GLY A 87 -1.80 6.18 -0.74
CA GLY A 87 -0.96 5.47 0.20
C GLY A 87 -1.72 4.68 1.28
N CYS A 88 -3.00 4.39 1.10
CA CYS A 88 -3.81 3.59 2.04
C CYS A 88 -3.22 2.20 2.29
N ARG A 89 -3.58 1.56 3.42
CA ARG A 89 -3.22 0.16 3.67
C ARG A 89 -4.08 -0.77 2.82
N VAL A 90 -3.55 -1.97 2.51
CA VAL A 90 -4.31 -2.96 1.73
C VAL A 90 -5.67 -3.24 2.36
N SER A 91 -5.71 -3.44 3.69
CA SER A 91 -6.96 -3.67 4.41
C SER A 91 -7.93 -2.50 4.35
N GLU A 92 -7.44 -1.28 4.31
CA GLU A 92 -8.26 -0.08 4.22
C GLU A 92 -8.98 -0.02 2.87
N LEU A 93 -8.25 -0.19 1.76
CA LEU A 93 -8.85 -0.14 0.41
C LEU A 93 -9.77 -1.33 0.12
N ILE A 94 -9.38 -2.55 0.48
CA ILE A 94 -10.25 -3.72 0.20
C ILE A 94 -11.49 -3.79 1.08
N ASN A 95 -11.51 -3.09 2.21
CA ASN A 95 -12.67 -3.03 3.10
C ASN A 95 -13.67 -1.94 2.71
N LEU A 96 -13.35 -1.06 1.76
CA LEU A 96 -14.29 -0.08 1.26
C LEU A 96 -15.52 -0.75 0.66
N ASP A 97 -16.67 -0.17 0.97
CA ASP A 97 -17.94 -0.42 0.29
C ASP A 97 -18.18 0.69 -0.75
N ILE A 98 -19.13 0.46 -1.65
CA ILE A 98 -19.50 1.45 -2.67
C ILE A 98 -19.91 2.78 -2.02
N ARG A 99 -20.65 2.72 -0.92
CA ARG A 99 -21.16 3.87 -0.15
C ARG A 99 -20.09 4.71 0.54
N ASP A 100 -18.89 4.16 0.73
CA ASP A 100 -17.78 4.86 1.40
C ASP A 100 -17.08 5.86 0.48
N VAL A 101 -17.42 5.88 -0.82
CA VAL A 101 -16.85 6.78 -1.82
C VAL A 101 -17.82 7.92 -2.09
N CYS A 102 -17.33 9.15 -1.95
CA CYS A 102 -18.07 10.37 -2.24
C CYS A 102 -17.36 11.17 -3.33
N PHE A 103 -17.99 11.29 -4.49
CA PHE A 103 -17.44 12.07 -5.62
C PHE A 103 -17.69 13.57 -5.47
N ASP A 104 -18.70 13.99 -4.70
CA ASP A 104 -18.97 15.41 -4.45
C ASP A 104 -17.85 16.07 -3.64
N THR A 105 -17.22 15.32 -2.75
CA THR A 105 -16.08 15.77 -1.93
C THR A 105 -14.73 15.25 -2.43
N SER A 106 -14.72 14.49 -3.55
CA SER A 106 -13.51 13.81 -4.05
C SER A 106 -12.79 13.02 -2.96
N SER A 107 -13.54 12.25 -2.16
CA SER A 107 -13.00 11.54 -1.00
C SER A 107 -13.62 10.15 -0.81
N PHE A 108 -13.00 9.34 0.05
CA PHE A 108 -13.60 8.13 0.59
C PHE A 108 -13.22 7.96 2.07
N VAL A 109 -14.06 7.25 2.83
CA VAL A 109 -13.87 7.04 4.26
C VAL A 109 -13.28 5.65 4.50
N VAL A 110 -12.17 5.57 5.23
CA VAL A 110 -11.54 4.30 5.62
C VAL A 110 -11.62 4.10 7.12
N THR A 111 -11.84 2.85 7.55
CA THR A 111 -11.73 2.46 8.96
C THR A 111 -10.29 2.10 9.28
N ARG A 112 -9.66 2.85 10.18
CA ARG A 112 -8.30 2.64 10.67
C ARG A 112 -8.23 1.52 11.73
N LYS A 113 -7.01 1.03 12.01
CA LYS A 113 -6.79 0.09 13.11
C LYS A 113 -7.21 0.70 14.45
N GLY A 114 -8.23 0.12 15.07
CA GLY A 114 -8.85 0.61 16.31
C GLY A 114 -10.29 1.10 16.13
N GLY A 115 -10.81 1.11 14.88
CA GLY A 115 -12.18 1.50 14.58
C GLY A 115 -12.37 2.98 14.23
N ASP A 116 -11.31 3.79 14.32
CA ASP A 116 -11.39 5.21 13.95
C ASP A 116 -11.63 5.35 12.44
N GLU A 117 -12.58 6.18 12.04
CA GLU A 117 -12.80 6.55 10.64
C GLU A 117 -11.92 7.72 10.24
N GLN A 118 -11.45 7.69 9.01
CA GLN A 118 -10.66 8.77 8.42
C GLN A 118 -11.08 9.00 6.98
N GLU A 119 -11.38 10.24 6.67
CA GLU A 119 -11.59 10.70 5.30
C GLU A 119 -10.26 10.82 4.57
N ILE A 120 -10.21 10.31 3.34
CA ILE A 120 -9.04 10.32 2.46
C ILE A 120 -9.44 11.03 1.17
N PHE A 121 -8.81 12.16 0.90
CA PHE A 121 -9.03 12.91 -0.35
C PHE A 121 -8.34 12.22 -1.53
N MET A 122 -9.01 12.22 -2.66
CA MET A 122 -8.54 11.58 -3.87
C MET A 122 -7.88 12.61 -4.81
N PRO A 123 -6.66 12.34 -5.32
CA PRO A 123 -6.17 13.01 -6.50
C PRO A 123 -7.12 12.79 -7.69
N VAL A 124 -7.23 13.76 -8.59
CA VAL A 124 -8.13 13.71 -9.76
C VAL A 124 -8.00 12.41 -10.56
N GLN A 125 -6.78 11.91 -10.74
CA GLN A 125 -6.58 10.64 -11.44
C GLN A 125 -7.23 9.46 -10.69
N VAL A 126 -7.11 9.39 -9.36
CA VAL A 126 -7.73 8.32 -8.55
C VAL A 126 -9.25 8.40 -8.65
N GLU A 127 -9.80 9.60 -8.55
CA GLU A 127 -11.24 9.85 -8.66
C GLU A 127 -11.79 9.37 -10.01
N ASN A 128 -11.15 9.75 -11.11
CA ASN A 128 -11.56 9.36 -12.47
C ASN A 128 -11.54 7.83 -12.66
N GLU A 129 -10.51 7.16 -12.17
CA GLU A 129 -10.38 5.70 -12.30
C GLU A 129 -11.38 4.96 -11.41
N LEU A 130 -11.63 5.45 -10.20
CA LEU A 130 -12.67 4.91 -9.33
C LEU A 130 -14.06 5.11 -9.92
N PHE A 131 -14.36 6.28 -10.46
CA PHE A 131 -15.63 6.56 -11.13
C PHE A 131 -15.87 5.60 -12.30
N THR A 132 -14.87 5.45 -13.18
CA THR A 132 -14.93 4.54 -14.32
C THR A 132 -15.15 3.07 -13.89
N TYR A 133 -14.50 2.65 -12.82
CA TYR A 133 -14.69 1.31 -12.29
C TYR A 133 -16.06 1.15 -11.62
N MET A 134 -16.52 2.15 -10.86
CA MET A 134 -17.79 2.06 -10.14
C MET A 134 -18.99 1.93 -11.08
N GLN A 135 -18.97 2.55 -12.25
CA GLN A 135 -20.01 2.35 -13.27
C GLN A 135 -20.17 0.86 -13.63
N GLU A 136 -19.04 0.15 -13.88
CA GLU A 136 -19.07 -1.29 -14.15
C GLU A 136 -19.40 -2.11 -12.89
N ARG A 137 -18.95 -1.64 -11.71
CA ARG A 137 -19.13 -2.36 -10.46
C ARG A 137 -20.60 -2.42 -10.02
N VAL A 138 -21.33 -1.31 -10.17
CA VAL A 138 -22.76 -1.23 -9.80
C VAL A 138 -23.60 -2.13 -10.70
N GLU A 139 -23.28 -2.24 -11.99
CA GLU A 139 -23.99 -3.07 -12.96
C GLU A 139 -23.60 -4.56 -12.89
N ASN A 140 -22.65 -4.93 -12.02
CA ASN A 140 -22.10 -6.29 -11.98
C ASN A 140 -23.04 -7.26 -11.27
N GLU A 141 -23.83 -8.02 -12.02
CA GLU A 141 -24.77 -9.05 -11.53
C GLU A 141 -24.09 -10.16 -10.71
N LYS A 142 -22.77 -10.35 -10.82
CA LYS A 142 -22.02 -11.34 -10.04
C LYS A 142 -21.66 -10.86 -8.65
N ALA A 143 -21.87 -9.58 -8.36
CA ALA A 143 -21.58 -9.01 -7.06
C ALA A 143 -22.47 -9.62 -5.98
N LYS A 144 -21.85 -10.07 -4.88
CA LYS A 144 -22.52 -10.75 -3.77
C LYS A 144 -22.60 -9.93 -2.50
N ASP A 145 -21.94 -8.79 -2.49
CA ASP A 145 -21.90 -7.85 -1.37
C ASP A 145 -21.65 -6.42 -1.89
N ASP A 146 -21.69 -5.43 -1.00
CA ASP A 146 -21.51 -4.02 -1.31
C ASP A 146 -20.02 -3.61 -1.43
N ALA A 147 -19.09 -4.56 -1.31
CA ALA A 147 -17.66 -4.28 -1.40
C ALA A 147 -17.30 -3.51 -2.68
N LEU A 148 -16.54 -2.43 -2.55
CA LEU A 148 -16.07 -1.67 -3.71
C LEU A 148 -15.23 -2.58 -4.63
N PHE A 149 -14.20 -3.24 -4.09
CA PHE A 149 -13.32 -4.10 -4.87
C PHE A 149 -13.68 -5.58 -4.72
N ILE A 150 -14.15 -6.18 -5.80
CA ILE A 150 -14.56 -7.59 -5.84
C ILE A 150 -13.62 -8.47 -6.64
N SER A 151 -13.54 -9.72 -6.22
CA SER A 151 -12.84 -10.79 -6.92
C SER A 151 -13.67 -11.29 -8.12
N ARG A 152 -13.08 -12.20 -8.93
CA ARG A 152 -13.78 -12.87 -10.03
C ARG A 152 -15.04 -13.64 -9.56
N LEU A 153 -15.10 -14.01 -8.28
CA LEU A 153 -16.23 -14.73 -7.69
C LEU A 153 -17.34 -13.81 -7.18
N GLY A 154 -17.21 -12.48 -7.40
CA GLY A 154 -18.18 -11.48 -6.94
C GLY A 154 -18.11 -11.19 -5.44
N LYS A 155 -17.11 -11.70 -4.72
CA LYS A 155 -16.89 -11.45 -3.29
C LYS A 155 -15.79 -10.40 -3.10
N ARG A 156 -15.81 -9.71 -1.97
CA ARG A 156 -14.75 -8.78 -1.53
C ARG A 156 -13.37 -9.36 -1.78
N MET A 157 -12.45 -8.54 -2.28
CA MET A 157 -11.05 -8.95 -2.46
C MET A 157 -10.37 -9.21 -1.12
N THR A 158 -9.43 -10.14 -1.11
CA THR A 158 -8.56 -10.38 0.05
C THR A 158 -7.19 -9.74 -0.18
N ALA A 159 -6.47 -9.41 0.90
CA ALA A 159 -5.11 -8.89 0.81
C ALA A 159 -4.17 -9.82 0.04
N GLN A 160 -4.35 -11.13 0.20
CA GLN A 160 -3.60 -12.14 -0.56
C GLN A 160 -3.95 -12.11 -2.06
N GLY A 161 -5.23 -11.90 -2.39
CA GLY A 161 -5.69 -11.73 -3.77
C GLY A 161 -5.06 -10.52 -4.44
N VAL A 162 -5.04 -9.37 -3.75
CA VAL A 162 -4.36 -8.16 -4.23
C VAL A 162 -2.85 -8.40 -4.42
N GLU A 163 -2.19 -9.02 -3.44
CA GLU A 163 -0.76 -9.32 -3.53
C GLU A 163 -0.44 -10.24 -4.72
N LYS A 164 -1.29 -11.25 -4.98
CA LYS A 164 -1.12 -12.16 -6.11
C LYS A 164 -1.21 -11.43 -7.45
N VAL A 165 -2.18 -10.53 -7.59
CA VAL A 165 -2.37 -9.71 -8.80
C VAL A 165 -1.18 -8.78 -8.99
N LEU A 166 -0.77 -8.06 -7.94
CA LEU A 166 0.39 -7.17 -7.99
C LEU A 166 1.68 -7.91 -8.39
N LYS A 167 1.94 -9.08 -7.81
CA LYS A 167 3.09 -9.91 -8.17
C LYS A 167 3.11 -10.29 -9.65
N LYS A 168 1.92 -10.59 -10.22
CA LYS A 168 1.82 -10.89 -11.66
C LYS A 168 2.21 -9.67 -12.49
N TYR A 169 1.70 -8.48 -12.18
CA TYR A 169 2.07 -7.25 -12.88
C TYR A 169 3.57 -6.91 -12.72
N CYS A 170 4.09 -7.00 -11.49
CA CYS A 170 5.51 -6.76 -11.22
C CYS A 170 6.42 -7.70 -12.03
N ALA A 171 6.10 -9.01 -12.05
CA ALA A 171 6.87 -9.99 -12.81
C ALA A 171 6.86 -9.72 -14.32
N THR A 172 5.73 -9.26 -14.86
CA THR A 172 5.58 -8.91 -16.29
C THR A 172 6.55 -7.79 -16.71
N VAL A 173 6.86 -6.86 -15.81
CA VAL A 173 7.77 -5.73 -16.08
C VAL A 173 9.14 -5.87 -15.43
N GLY A 174 9.53 -7.08 -15.03
CA GLY A 174 10.87 -7.41 -14.54
C GLY A 174 11.14 -6.96 -13.09
N ILE A 175 10.12 -6.66 -12.30
CA ILE A 175 10.25 -6.35 -10.86
C ILE A 175 10.15 -7.65 -10.07
N TYR A 176 11.29 -8.31 -9.82
CA TYR A 176 11.37 -9.59 -9.12
C TYR A 176 11.71 -9.46 -7.63
N ASP A 177 12.04 -8.26 -7.13
CA ASP A 177 12.30 -8.04 -5.71
C ASP A 177 11.01 -8.33 -4.90
N PRO A 178 11.02 -9.35 -4.01
CA PRO A 178 9.84 -9.74 -3.25
C PRO A 178 9.37 -8.66 -2.27
N ASP A 179 10.23 -7.71 -1.88
CA ASP A 179 9.84 -6.58 -1.02
C ASP A 179 9.18 -5.44 -1.82
N LYS A 180 9.42 -5.37 -3.13
CA LYS A 180 8.78 -4.43 -4.06
C LYS A 180 7.45 -4.94 -4.61
N ALA A 181 7.31 -6.24 -4.83
CA ALA A 181 6.10 -6.87 -5.32
C ALA A 181 5.04 -7.12 -4.23
N ARG A 182 4.86 -6.17 -3.32
CA ARG A 182 3.87 -6.23 -2.22
C ARG A 182 3.12 -4.91 -2.08
N PRO A 183 1.86 -4.91 -1.63
CA PRO A 183 1.07 -3.69 -1.45
C PRO A 183 1.77 -2.62 -0.60
N HIS A 184 2.49 -3.01 0.45
CA HIS A 184 3.27 -2.07 1.26
C HIS A 184 4.38 -1.33 0.48
N ALA A 185 4.85 -1.87 -0.65
CA ALA A 185 5.81 -1.15 -1.49
C ALA A 185 5.15 0.06 -2.18
N LEU A 186 3.92 -0.09 -2.68
CA LEU A 186 3.16 0.99 -3.30
C LEU A 186 2.92 2.13 -2.31
N ARG A 187 2.52 1.79 -1.09
CA ARG A 187 2.36 2.77 0.00
C ARG A 187 3.67 3.48 0.35
N ARG A 188 4.81 2.76 0.36
CA ARG A 188 6.13 3.39 0.54
C ARG A 188 6.47 4.31 -0.62
N THR A 189 6.16 3.90 -1.85
CA THR A 189 6.38 4.72 -3.06
C THR A 189 5.59 6.02 -2.97
N PHE A 190 4.31 5.98 -2.59
CA PHE A 190 3.51 7.18 -2.34
C PHE A 190 4.19 8.14 -1.36
N ALA A 191 4.57 7.65 -0.18
CA ALA A 191 5.20 8.50 0.83
C ALA A 191 6.56 9.05 0.38
N CYS A 192 7.37 8.24 -0.33
CA CYS A 192 8.66 8.69 -0.85
C CYS A 192 8.50 9.74 -1.95
N ASN A 193 7.47 9.62 -2.81
CA ASN A 193 7.18 10.61 -3.83
C ASN A 193 6.79 11.95 -3.18
N LEU A 194 5.89 11.96 -2.19
CA LEU A 194 5.52 13.19 -1.48
C LEU A 194 6.75 13.88 -0.84
N ILE A 195 7.66 13.10 -0.24
CA ILE A 195 8.89 13.66 0.35
C ILE A 195 9.84 14.18 -0.74
N ALA A 196 9.93 13.50 -1.87
CA ALA A 196 10.74 13.96 -3.01
C ALA A 196 10.19 15.27 -3.60
N ASP A 197 8.87 15.46 -3.55
CA ASP A 197 8.16 16.69 -3.95
C ASP A 197 8.24 17.80 -2.88
N GLY A 198 8.96 17.56 -1.77
CA GLY A 198 9.21 18.55 -0.72
C GLY A 198 8.12 18.66 0.34
N ILE A 199 7.16 17.76 0.37
CA ILE A 199 6.11 17.75 1.41
C ILE A 199 6.72 17.40 2.76
N ASP A 200 6.33 18.15 3.78
CA ASP A 200 6.81 17.94 5.15
C ASP A 200 6.49 16.54 5.67
N ILE A 201 7.43 15.95 6.38
CA ILE A 201 7.34 14.56 6.86
C ILE A 201 6.18 14.34 7.85
N LYS A 202 5.77 15.39 8.60
CA LYS A 202 4.61 15.32 9.50
C LYS A 202 3.33 15.22 8.69
N MET A 203 3.19 16.04 7.65
CA MET A 203 2.05 15.99 6.72
C MET A 203 1.97 14.61 6.04
N VAL A 204 3.10 14.06 5.59
CA VAL A 204 3.15 12.71 5.01
C VAL A 204 2.69 11.66 6.02
N ALA A 205 3.11 11.76 7.29
CA ALA A 205 2.69 10.83 8.35
C ALA A 205 1.19 10.93 8.64
N GLU A 206 0.61 12.12 8.61
CA GLU A 206 -0.83 12.38 8.75
C GLU A 206 -1.62 11.77 7.59
N LEU A 207 -1.23 12.05 6.34
CA LEU A 207 -1.84 11.46 5.14
C LEU A 207 -1.81 9.94 5.18
N MET A 208 -0.72 9.36 5.66
CA MET A 208 -0.60 7.91 5.82
C MET A 208 -1.35 7.37 7.04
N GLY A 209 -1.85 8.20 7.95
CA GLY A 209 -2.51 7.77 9.20
C GLY A 209 -1.57 6.94 10.09
N HIS A 210 -0.35 7.43 10.31
CA HIS A 210 0.59 6.82 11.24
C HIS A 210 0.39 7.40 12.64
N LYS A 211 -0.05 6.57 13.60
CA LYS A 211 -0.19 6.97 15.02
C LYS A 211 1.17 7.27 15.68
N ASN A 212 2.26 6.69 15.17
CA ASN A 212 3.63 6.95 15.65
C ASN A 212 4.48 7.56 14.54
N ILE A 213 4.78 8.84 14.67
CA ILE A 213 5.60 9.63 13.73
C ILE A 213 7.05 9.14 13.71
N GLU A 214 7.57 8.57 14.81
CA GLU A 214 8.98 8.15 14.90
C GLU A 214 9.34 7.07 13.87
N VAL A 215 8.42 6.13 13.61
CA VAL A 215 8.64 5.07 12.60
C VAL A 215 8.73 5.69 11.21
N THR A 216 7.85 6.65 10.93
CA THR A 216 7.84 7.41 9.67
C THR A 216 9.11 8.24 9.56
N HIS A 217 9.43 9.00 10.59
CA HIS A 217 10.59 9.88 10.63
C HIS A 217 11.89 9.12 10.37
N LYS A 218 12.15 8.03 11.08
CA LYS A 218 13.38 7.24 10.92
C LYS A 218 13.54 6.68 9.51
N TYR A 219 12.46 6.13 8.95
CA TYR A 219 12.49 5.51 7.63
C TYR A 219 12.67 6.54 6.51
N TYR A 220 11.87 7.60 6.53
CA TYR A 220 11.84 8.55 5.43
C TYR A 220 12.92 9.62 5.52
N THR A 221 13.43 9.94 6.72
CA THR A 221 14.62 10.83 6.85
C THR A 221 15.81 10.21 6.15
N GLN A 222 16.04 8.91 6.31
CA GLN A 222 17.14 8.24 5.62
C GLN A 222 16.95 8.27 4.09
N TYR A 223 15.74 8.03 3.60
CA TYR A 223 15.41 8.15 2.18
C TYR A 223 15.67 9.58 1.66
N ALA A 224 15.23 10.59 2.38
CA ALA A 224 15.46 11.99 2.02
C ALA A 224 16.96 12.36 1.97
N ILE A 225 17.75 11.81 2.89
CA ILE A 225 19.23 12.00 2.87
C ILE A 225 19.85 11.33 1.65
N GLU A 226 19.44 10.09 1.33
CA GLU A 226 19.94 9.38 0.13
C GLU A 226 19.58 10.14 -1.15
N LYS A 227 18.34 10.65 -1.24
CA LYS A 227 17.89 11.44 -2.39
C LYS A 227 18.63 12.77 -2.51
N ARG A 228 18.90 13.46 -1.41
CA ARG A 228 19.72 14.68 -1.41
C ARG A 228 21.14 14.41 -1.91
N LYS A 229 21.75 13.30 -1.48
CA LYS A 229 23.07 12.88 -1.98
C LYS A 229 23.06 12.64 -3.48
N GLU A 230 22.06 11.91 -3.98
CA GLU A 230 21.87 11.65 -5.41
C GLU A 230 21.73 12.96 -6.21
N VAL A 231 20.90 13.89 -5.72
CA VAL A 231 20.74 15.22 -6.35
C VAL A 231 22.06 15.97 -6.39
N MET A 232 22.81 15.99 -5.27
CA MET A 232 24.09 16.70 -5.20
C MET A 232 25.18 16.05 -6.06
N GLN A 233 25.18 14.71 -6.19
CA GLN A 233 26.13 14.01 -7.07
C GLN A 233 25.86 14.28 -8.56
N ASN A 234 24.61 14.55 -8.92
CA ASN A 234 24.19 14.84 -10.29
C ASN A 234 24.03 16.36 -10.56
N PHE A 235 24.42 17.21 -9.59
CA PHE A 235 24.31 18.65 -9.73
C PHE A 235 25.41 19.17 -10.66
N ASP A 236 24.99 19.73 -11.79
CA ASP A 236 25.88 20.41 -12.73
C ASP A 236 26.01 21.89 -12.36
N ILE A 237 27.22 22.31 -11.99
CA ILE A 237 27.53 23.70 -11.61
C ILE A 237 27.31 24.65 -12.79
N THR A 238 27.41 24.15 -14.01
CA THR A 238 27.27 24.97 -15.24
C THR A 238 25.84 25.31 -15.59
N GLY A 239 24.84 24.62 -14.93
CA GLY A 239 23.43 24.87 -15.17
C GLY A 239 22.90 24.38 -16.52
N ASN A 240 23.69 23.68 -17.30
CA ASN A 240 23.29 23.05 -18.55
C ASN A 240 22.49 21.76 -18.22
N ARG A 241 21.17 21.82 -18.30
CA ARG A 241 20.25 20.66 -18.30
C ARG A 241 19.73 20.42 -19.70
#